data_aa038c341dc4077fc492e00302ae618e
#
_entry.id   aa038c341dc4077fc492e00302ae618e
#
_cell.length_a   1.000
_cell.length_b   1.000
_cell.length_c   1.000
_cell.angle_alpha   90.00
_cell.angle_beta   90.00
_cell.angle_gamma   90.00
#
_symmetry.space_group_name_H-M   'P 1'
#
loop_
_entity.id
_entity.type
_entity.pdbx_description
1 polymer ?
#
loop_
_entity_poly.entity_id
_entity_poly.type
_entity_poly.pdbx_seq_one_letter_code
_entity_poly.pdbx_strand_id
1 'polypeptide(L)'
;MDFKILEFIRLHFKCKFMDFIMKNISTFFNYSIVWMVLGVVLISLKSTRAVGYEIFVALTLELLICNIFVKRISKRARPFTKNDEVNLLINPPKDYSFPSGHTLCAFMCATIIAAHIFWVGVILFAVAVLVAFSRMYLYVHYPSDVFVGALKKKQKKKKKKK
;
A
#
# COMPACT_ATOMS: atom_id res chain seq x y z
N MET A 1 -2.60 -20.11 6.18
CA MET A 1 -3.79 -19.29 5.85
C MET A 1 -3.50 -18.40 4.65
N ASP A 2 -2.41 -17.65 4.64
CA ASP A 2 -2.04 -16.73 3.55
C ASP A 2 -2.06 -17.36 2.15
N PHE A 3 -1.42 -18.52 1.97
CA PHE A 3 -1.41 -19.21 0.66
C PHE A 3 -2.81 -19.64 0.19
N LYS A 4 -3.69 -20.10 1.09
CA LYS A 4 -5.06 -20.49 0.72
C LYS A 4 -5.84 -19.32 0.12
N ILE A 5 -5.65 -18.10 0.67
CA ILE A 5 -6.29 -16.89 0.15
C ILE A 5 -5.69 -16.48 -1.20
N LEU A 6 -4.36 -16.56 -1.36
CA LEU A 6 -3.70 -16.25 -2.63
C LEU A 6 -4.14 -17.21 -3.74
N GLU A 7 -4.19 -18.51 -3.45
CA GLU A 7 -4.69 -19.50 -4.41
C GLU A 7 -6.18 -19.31 -4.74
N PHE A 8 -6.99 -18.99 -3.75
CA PHE A 8 -8.40 -18.64 -4.00
C PHE A 8 -8.52 -17.46 -4.95
N ILE A 9 -7.74 -16.39 -4.75
CA ILE A 9 -7.72 -15.23 -5.64
C ILE A 9 -7.26 -15.66 -7.05
N ARG A 10 -6.19 -16.45 -7.15
CA ARG A 10 -5.65 -16.95 -8.42
C ARG A 10 -6.67 -17.77 -9.19
N LEU A 11 -7.38 -18.67 -8.53
CA LEU A 11 -8.30 -19.59 -9.19
C LEU A 11 -9.63 -18.93 -9.62
N HIS A 12 -10.13 -17.95 -8.85
CA HIS A 12 -11.46 -17.39 -9.08
C HIS A 12 -11.45 -16.04 -9.82
N PHE A 13 -10.37 -15.28 -9.73
CA PHE A 13 -10.34 -13.92 -10.31
C PHE A 13 -9.42 -13.79 -11.52
N LYS A 14 -8.58 -14.80 -11.83
CA LYS A 14 -7.61 -14.70 -12.92
C LYS A 14 -8.29 -14.74 -14.28
N CYS A 15 -8.26 -13.60 -14.99
CA CYS A 15 -8.66 -13.47 -16.38
C CYS A 15 -7.88 -12.33 -17.04
N LYS A 16 -7.81 -12.31 -18.38
CA LYS A 16 -7.05 -11.30 -19.16
C LYS A 16 -7.41 -9.85 -18.79
N PHE A 17 -8.70 -9.59 -18.52
CA PHE A 17 -9.18 -8.27 -18.12
C PHE A 17 -8.65 -7.87 -16.73
N MET A 18 -8.76 -8.76 -15.74
CA MET A 18 -8.21 -8.51 -14.41
C MET A 18 -6.69 -8.43 -14.42
N ASP A 19 -6.00 -9.24 -15.23
CA ASP A 19 -4.55 -9.16 -15.41
C ASP A 19 -4.13 -7.77 -15.87
N PHE A 20 -4.83 -7.23 -16.88
CA PHE A 20 -4.57 -5.87 -17.38
C PHE A 20 -4.84 -4.81 -16.30
N ILE A 21 -5.99 -4.85 -15.63
CA ILE A 21 -6.35 -3.86 -14.60
C ILE A 21 -5.38 -3.91 -13.42
N MET A 22 -5.13 -5.08 -12.84
CA MET A 22 -4.33 -5.22 -11.63
C MET A 22 -2.86 -4.89 -11.87
N LYS A 23 -2.33 -5.24 -13.05
CA LYS A 23 -1.00 -4.83 -13.48
C LYS A 23 -0.89 -3.31 -13.56
N ASN A 24 -1.84 -2.64 -14.24
CA ASN A 24 -1.81 -1.19 -14.42
C ASN A 24 -2.00 -0.44 -13.09
N ILE A 25 -2.92 -0.86 -12.23
CA ILE A 25 -3.08 -0.29 -10.88
C ILE A 25 -1.76 -0.41 -10.11
N SER A 26 -1.16 -1.60 -10.08
CA SER A 26 0.08 -1.80 -9.36
C SER A 26 1.23 -0.95 -9.91
N THR A 27 1.33 -0.82 -11.23
CA THR A 27 2.37 -0.02 -11.89
C THR A 27 2.16 1.48 -11.67
N PHE A 28 0.91 1.96 -11.75
CA PHE A 28 0.55 3.36 -11.55
C PHE A 28 0.89 3.85 -10.14
N PHE A 29 0.67 3.02 -9.11
CA PHE A 29 1.02 3.33 -7.73
C PHE A 29 2.45 2.95 -7.33
N ASN A 30 3.30 2.62 -8.32
CA ASN A 30 4.68 2.25 -8.04
C ASN A 30 5.49 3.46 -7.54
N TYR A 31 6.48 3.20 -6.66
CA TYR A 31 7.37 4.21 -6.06
C TYR A 31 6.65 5.40 -5.41
N SER A 32 5.39 5.28 -5.06
CA SER A 32 4.58 6.36 -4.45
C SER A 32 4.48 7.64 -5.28
N ILE A 33 4.81 7.59 -6.59
CA ILE A 33 4.85 8.76 -7.48
C ILE A 33 3.50 9.49 -7.50
N VAL A 34 2.39 8.76 -7.59
CA VAL A 34 1.04 9.34 -7.62
C VAL A 34 0.78 10.16 -6.35
N TRP A 35 1.18 9.64 -5.19
CA TRP A 35 1.02 10.31 -3.92
C TRP A 35 1.92 11.55 -3.79
N MET A 36 3.13 11.49 -4.35
CA MET A 36 4.03 12.64 -4.40
C MET A 36 3.45 13.75 -5.31
N VAL A 37 2.95 13.39 -6.49
CA VAL A 37 2.30 14.35 -7.40
C VAL A 37 1.08 14.99 -6.73
N LEU A 38 0.23 14.18 -6.09
CA LEU A 38 -0.92 14.67 -5.34
C LEU A 38 -0.49 15.62 -4.21
N GLY A 39 0.56 15.29 -3.48
CA GLY A 39 1.13 16.14 -2.44
C GLY A 39 1.59 17.50 -2.99
N VAL A 40 2.27 17.53 -4.13
CA VAL A 40 2.69 18.78 -4.80
C VAL A 40 1.48 19.63 -5.20
N VAL A 41 0.46 19.00 -5.80
CA VAL A 41 -0.79 19.71 -6.16
C VAL A 41 -1.46 20.32 -4.93
N LEU A 42 -1.55 19.59 -3.83
CA LEU A 42 -2.17 20.07 -2.59
C LEU A 42 -1.34 21.20 -1.94
N ILE A 43 -0.01 21.18 -2.03
CA ILE A 43 0.86 22.27 -1.55
C ILE A 43 0.65 23.55 -2.37
N SER A 44 0.40 23.42 -3.67
CA SER A 44 0.20 24.58 -4.57
C SER A 44 -1.07 25.37 -4.24
N LEU A 45 -2.06 24.72 -3.63
CA LEU A 45 -3.33 25.33 -3.25
C LEU A 45 -3.27 25.83 -1.80
N LYS A 46 -3.56 27.12 -1.57
CA LYS A 46 -3.48 27.74 -0.22
C LYS A 46 -4.32 27.00 0.84
N SER A 47 -5.51 26.55 0.47
CA SER A 47 -6.46 25.86 1.37
C SER A 47 -6.04 24.46 1.81
N THR A 48 -5.24 23.75 1.00
CA THR A 48 -4.85 22.35 1.25
C THR A 48 -3.35 22.16 1.44
N ARG A 49 -2.59 23.26 1.53
CA ARG A 49 -1.13 23.24 1.64
C ARG A 49 -0.63 22.40 2.81
N ALA A 50 -1.26 22.50 3.97
CA ALA A 50 -0.92 21.72 5.16
C ALA A 50 -1.05 20.20 4.89
N VAL A 51 -2.13 19.79 4.22
CA VAL A 51 -2.38 18.39 3.85
C VAL A 51 -1.26 17.85 2.95
N GLY A 52 -0.81 18.64 1.99
CA GLY A 52 0.30 18.26 1.13
C GLY A 52 1.61 18.03 1.90
N TYR A 53 1.93 18.89 2.87
CA TYR A 53 3.09 18.68 3.74
C TYR A 53 2.93 17.43 4.60
N GLU A 54 1.75 17.15 5.16
CA GLU A 54 1.48 15.94 5.93
C GLU A 54 1.71 14.68 5.09
N ILE A 55 1.30 14.70 3.81
CA ILE A 55 1.56 13.59 2.86
C ILE A 55 3.07 13.36 2.69
N PHE A 56 3.86 14.41 2.45
CA PHE A 56 5.31 14.25 2.28
C PHE A 56 6.00 13.74 3.54
N VAL A 57 5.64 14.25 4.72
CA VAL A 57 6.13 13.74 6.00
C VAL A 57 5.79 12.26 6.15
N ALA A 58 4.55 11.88 5.84
CA ALA A 58 4.09 10.51 5.95
C ALA A 58 4.81 9.56 4.98
N LEU A 59 5.02 9.95 3.72
CA LEU A 59 5.77 9.17 2.73
C LEU A 59 7.25 9.01 3.14
N THR A 60 7.85 10.06 3.70
CA THR A 60 9.23 9.99 4.22
C THR A 60 9.33 9.01 5.38
N LEU A 61 8.39 9.09 6.34
CA LEU A 61 8.36 8.14 7.46
C LEU A 61 8.11 6.70 7.00
N GLU A 62 7.24 6.49 6.00
CA GLU A 62 7.04 5.17 5.40
C GLU A 62 8.35 4.64 4.80
N LEU A 63 9.04 5.43 3.99
CA LEU A 63 10.30 5.03 3.37
C LEU A 63 11.34 4.64 4.44
N LEU A 64 11.53 5.46 5.45
CA LEU A 64 12.51 5.20 6.50
C LEU A 64 12.11 3.99 7.35
N ILE A 65 10.91 4.00 7.92
CA ILE A 65 10.49 2.99 8.90
C ILE A 65 10.19 1.66 8.20
N CYS A 66 9.36 1.69 7.14
CA CYS A 66 8.88 0.48 6.50
C CYS A 66 9.92 -0.13 5.57
N ASN A 67 10.43 0.64 4.60
CA ASN A 67 11.32 0.09 3.58
C ASN A 67 12.75 -0.14 4.10
N ILE A 68 13.29 0.77 4.93
CA ILE A 68 14.67 0.64 5.42
C ILE A 68 14.75 -0.27 6.64
N PHE A 69 13.90 -0.06 7.67
CA PHE A 69 14.00 -0.82 8.92
C PHE A 69 13.19 -2.10 8.91
N VAL A 70 11.86 -2.02 8.77
CA VAL A 70 10.98 -3.18 9.00
C VAL A 70 11.20 -4.29 7.98
N LYS A 71 11.35 -3.97 6.69
CA LYS A 71 11.65 -4.99 5.67
C LYS A 71 12.96 -5.71 5.91
N ARG A 72 14.02 -4.97 6.31
CA ARG A 72 15.33 -5.58 6.59
C ARG A 72 15.33 -6.47 7.84
N ILE A 73 14.49 -6.17 8.83
CA ILE A 73 14.34 -6.99 10.04
C ILE A 73 13.50 -8.23 9.75
N SER A 74 12.38 -8.07 9.04
CA SER A 74 11.45 -9.17 8.77
C SER A 74 12.02 -10.23 7.84
N LYS A 75 12.82 -9.84 6.86
CA LYS A 75 13.46 -10.67 5.82
C LYS A 75 12.49 -11.71 5.20
N ARG A 76 11.19 -11.38 5.16
CA ARG A 76 10.15 -12.29 4.68
C ARG A 76 10.27 -12.47 3.17
N ALA A 77 10.45 -13.72 2.72
CA ALA A 77 10.44 -14.07 1.31
C ALA A 77 9.05 -13.81 0.70
N ARG A 78 8.99 -13.41 -0.56
CA ARG A 78 7.73 -13.12 -1.25
C ARG A 78 7.01 -14.39 -1.67
N PRO A 79 5.65 -14.38 -1.81
CA PRO A 79 4.90 -15.58 -2.14
C PRO A 79 5.34 -16.24 -3.45
N PHE A 80 5.65 -15.47 -4.50
CA PHE A 80 6.09 -16.00 -5.78
C PHE A 80 7.41 -16.77 -5.72
N THR A 81 8.29 -16.52 -4.74
CA THR A 81 9.54 -17.28 -4.58
C THR A 81 9.34 -18.67 -3.96
N LYS A 82 8.11 -18.98 -3.55
CA LYS A 82 7.74 -20.26 -2.94
C LYS A 82 6.76 -21.07 -3.79
N ASN A 83 6.42 -20.60 -4.96
CA ASN A 83 5.52 -21.27 -5.88
C ASN A 83 6.00 -21.03 -7.32
N ASP A 84 6.70 -21.99 -7.88
CA ASP A 84 7.31 -21.92 -9.21
C ASP A 84 6.27 -21.94 -10.35
N GLU A 85 5.01 -22.31 -10.07
CA GLU A 85 3.93 -22.29 -11.06
C GLU A 85 3.41 -20.88 -11.37
N VAL A 86 3.83 -19.86 -10.60
CA VAL A 86 3.32 -18.51 -10.74
C VAL A 86 4.14 -17.69 -11.72
N ASN A 87 3.59 -17.48 -12.91
CA ASN A 87 4.14 -16.51 -13.85
C ASN A 87 3.72 -15.08 -13.46
N LEU A 88 4.69 -14.26 -13.06
CA LEU A 88 4.44 -12.87 -12.67
C LEU A 88 4.09 -12.01 -13.86
N LEU A 89 3.07 -11.15 -13.69
CA LEU A 89 2.65 -10.17 -14.70
C LEU A 89 3.47 -8.87 -14.66
N ILE A 90 4.32 -8.70 -13.63
CA ILE A 90 5.20 -7.55 -13.42
C ILE A 90 6.62 -8.01 -13.14
N ASN A 91 7.58 -7.11 -13.28
CA ASN A 91 8.95 -7.40 -12.90
C ASN A 91 9.02 -7.79 -11.42
N PRO A 92 9.72 -8.90 -11.07
CA PRO A 92 9.80 -9.38 -9.71
C PRO A 92 10.46 -8.34 -8.81
N PRO A 93 9.78 -7.89 -7.73
CA PRO A 93 10.40 -6.98 -6.77
C PRO A 93 11.59 -7.65 -6.07
N LYS A 94 12.68 -6.89 -5.90
CA LYS A 94 13.94 -7.41 -5.33
C LYS A 94 14.01 -7.30 -3.79
N ASP A 95 13.07 -6.60 -3.18
CA ASP A 95 13.00 -6.37 -1.74
C ASP A 95 12.11 -7.40 -1.02
N TYR A 96 12.12 -7.36 0.31
CA TYR A 96 11.34 -8.28 1.16
C TYR A 96 9.84 -8.01 1.11
N SER A 97 9.04 -9.07 1.45
CA SER A 97 7.58 -9.03 1.32
C SER A 97 6.89 -8.20 2.40
N PHE A 98 7.35 -8.23 3.64
CA PHE A 98 6.63 -7.61 4.78
C PHE A 98 7.25 -6.30 5.23
N PRO A 99 6.43 -5.28 5.46
CA PRO A 99 5.03 -5.14 5.07
C PRO A 99 4.87 -4.62 3.63
N SER A 100 3.62 -4.54 3.13
CA SER A 100 3.34 -4.00 1.80
C SER A 100 3.40 -2.46 1.79
N GLY A 101 4.48 -1.89 1.22
CA GLY A 101 4.64 -0.43 1.12
C GLY A 101 3.56 0.23 0.26
N HIS A 102 3.17 -0.35 -0.88
CA HIS A 102 2.08 0.17 -1.72
C HIS A 102 0.77 0.31 -0.93
N THR A 103 0.42 -0.73 -0.17
CA THR A 103 -0.79 -0.71 0.68
C THR A 103 -0.67 0.34 1.77
N LEU A 104 0.46 0.39 2.45
CA LEU A 104 0.69 1.35 3.53
C LEU A 104 0.59 2.79 3.04
N CYS A 105 1.27 3.16 1.94
CA CYS A 105 1.19 4.49 1.34
C CYS A 105 -0.25 4.85 0.97
N ALA A 106 -0.97 3.93 0.30
CA ALA A 106 -2.33 4.19 -0.15
C ALA A 106 -3.29 4.46 1.02
N PHE A 107 -3.29 3.60 2.04
CA PHE A 107 -4.14 3.79 3.22
C PHE A 107 -3.75 5.01 4.06
N MET A 108 -2.46 5.29 4.16
CA MET A 108 -1.95 6.45 4.90
C MET A 108 -2.37 7.76 4.25
N CYS A 109 -2.18 7.90 2.93
CA CYS A 109 -2.61 9.09 2.19
C CYS A 109 -4.13 9.25 2.20
N ALA A 110 -4.90 8.15 2.02
CA ALA A 110 -6.36 8.18 2.14
C ALA A 110 -6.81 8.66 3.54
N THR A 111 -6.13 8.22 4.61
CA THR A 111 -6.44 8.64 5.98
C THR A 111 -6.16 10.12 6.21
N ILE A 112 -5.02 10.63 5.73
CA ILE A 112 -4.66 12.05 5.86
C ILE A 112 -5.71 12.89 5.15
N ILE A 113 -6.03 12.57 3.89
CA ILE A 113 -6.99 13.33 3.11
C ILE A 113 -8.40 13.24 3.72
N ALA A 114 -8.82 12.07 4.23
CA ALA A 114 -10.12 11.92 4.90
C ALA A 114 -10.26 12.80 6.14
N ALA A 115 -9.17 13.06 6.86
CA ALA A 115 -9.18 13.93 8.04
C ALA A 115 -9.46 15.40 7.70
N HIS A 116 -9.17 15.84 6.47
CA HIS A 116 -9.36 17.20 6.00
C HIS A 116 -10.54 17.33 5.01
N ILE A 117 -10.70 16.34 4.13
CA ILE A 117 -11.73 16.32 3.08
C ILE A 117 -12.36 14.92 3.07
N PHE A 118 -13.35 14.73 3.95
CA PHE A 118 -13.93 13.41 4.26
C PHE A 118 -14.34 12.61 3.02
N TRP A 119 -15.14 13.17 2.11
CA TRP A 119 -15.65 12.43 0.95
C TRP A 119 -14.57 12.05 -0.05
N VAL A 120 -13.56 12.91 -0.25
CA VAL A 120 -12.41 12.57 -1.10
C VAL A 120 -11.62 11.42 -0.47
N GLY A 121 -11.42 11.46 0.85
CA GLY A 121 -10.78 10.38 1.58
C GLY A 121 -11.51 9.04 1.46
N VAL A 122 -12.85 9.04 1.50
CA VAL A 122 -13.66 7.81 1.29
C VAL A 122 -13.41 7.21 -0.09
N ILE A 123 -13.36 8.02 -1.14
CA ILE A 123 -13.02 7.56 -2.49
C ILE A 123 -11.60 6.99 -2.53
N LEU A 124 -10.65 7.66 -1.90
CA LEU A 124 -9.27 7.19 -1.84
C LEU A 124 -9.09 5.92 -1.01
N PHE A 125 -9.94 5.66 0.00
CA PHE A 125 -9.98 4.36 0.67
C PHE A 125 -10.41 3.23 -0.27
N ALA A 126 -11.38 3.45 -1.15
CA ALA A 126 -11.74 2.46 -2.17
C ALA A 126 -10.56 2.18 -3.12
N VAL A 127 -9.84 3.24 -3.54
CA VAL A 127 -8.60 3.09 -4.33
C VAL A 127 -7.54 2.32 -3.54
N ALA A 128 -7.34 2.60 -2.25
CA ALA A 128 -6.38 1.90 -1.41
C ALA A 128 -6.69 0.40 -1.28
N VAL A 129 -7.97 0.04 -1.20
CA VAL A 129 -8.42 -1.38 -1.22
C VAL A 129 -8.09 -2.03 -2.57
N LEU A 130 -8.30 -1.34 -3.69
CA LEU A 130 -7.92 -1.85 -5.01
C LEU A 130 -6.42 -2.03 -5.16
N VAL A 131 -5.61 -1.08 -4.67
CA VAL A 131 -4.15 -1.20 -4.62
C VAL A 131 -3.75 -2.41 -3.77
N ALA A 132 -4.33 -2.57 -2.58
CA ALA A 132 -4.06 -3.69 -1.69
C ALA A 132 -4.40 -5.05 -2.36
N PHE A 133 -5.57 -5.13 -2.99
CA PHE A 133 -5.99 -6.31 -3.73
C PHE A 133 -5.04 -6.63 -4.90
N SER A 134 -4.60 -5.61 -5.65
CA SER A 134 -3.67 -5.81 -6.77
C SER A 134 -2.37 -6.48 -6.34
N ARG A 135 -1.88 -6.19 -5.11
CA ARG A 135 -0.63 -6.79 -4.60
C ARG A 135 -0.76 -8.28 -4.28
N MET A 136 -1.95 -8.70 -3.81
CA MET A 136 -2.27 -10.11 -3.60
C MET A 136 -2.53 -10.83 -4.92
N TYR A 137 -3.28 -10.20 -5.83
CA TYR A 137 -3.59 -10.72 -7.16
C TYR A 137 -2.32 -11.01 -7.97
N LEU A 138 -1.36 -10.09 -7.95
CA LEU A 138 -0.06 -10.23 -8.62
C LEU A 138 0.90 -11.18 -7.89
N TYR A 139 0.46 -11.81 -6.79
CA TYR A 139 1.25 -12.79 -6.02
C TYR A 139 2.58 -12.25 -5.48
N VAL A 140 2.65 -10.94 -5.21
CA VAL A 140 3.88 -10.28 -4.71
C VAL A 140 3.85 -10.00 -3.21
N HIS A 141 2.68 -10.03 -2.57
CA HIS A 141 2.50 -9.88 -1.12
C HIS A 141 1.49 -10.88 -0.58
N TYR A 142 1.72 -11.32 0.66
CA TYR A 142 0.75 -12.13 1.40
C TYR A 142 -0.42 -11.27 1.90
N PRO A 143 -1.61 -11.87 2.13
CA PRO A 143 -2.72 -11.17 2.81
C PRO A 143 -2.32 -10.53 4.13
N SER A 144 -1.49 -11.19 4.94
CA SER A 144 -0.98 -10.63 6.19
C SER A 144 -0.07 -9.42 5.99
N ASP A 145 0.73 -9.33 4.91
CA ASP A 145 1.54 -8.15 4.60
C ASP A 145 0.68 -6.94 4.26
N VAL A 146 -0.40 -7.21 3.51
CA VAL A 146 -1.39 -6.20 3.10
C VAL A 146 -2.21 -5.73 4.31
N PHE A 147 -2.69 -6.67 5.13
CA PHE A 147 -3.48 -6.34 6.31
C PHE A 147 -2.71 -5.47 7.31
N VAL A 148 -1.46 -5.81 7.60
CA VAL A 148 -0.61 -4.98 8.47
C VAL A 148 -0.30 -3.63 7.82
N GLY A 149 -0.09 -3.58 6.50
CA GLY A 149 0.06 -2.33 5.77
C GLY A 149 -1.17 -1.42 5.85
N ALA A 150 -2.38 -1.98 5.95
CA ALA A 150 -3.63 -1.23 6.08
C ALA A 150 -3.92 -0.77 7.53
N LEU A 151 -3.34 -1.42 8.54
CA LEU A 151 -3.62 -1.11 9.95
C LEU A 151 -2.80 0.10 10.43
N LYS A 152 -3.47 1.21 10.66
CA LYS A 152 -2.92 2.34 11.40
C LYS A 152 -2.90 2.00 12.90
N LYS A 153 -1.71 1.83 13.49
CA LYS A 153 -1.59 1.71 14.95
C LYS A 153 -2.08 3.01 15.59
N LYS A 154 -3.29 3.02 16.20
CA LYS A 154 -3.73 4.11 17.07
C LYS A 154 -2.68 4.27 18.16
N GLN A 155 -1.90 5.34 18.15
CA GLN A 155 -1.07 5.70 19.29
C GLN A 155 -2.01 5.99 20.48
N LYS A 156 -1.97 5.13 21.49
CA LYS A 156 -2.59 5.41 22.78
C LYS A 156 -1.96 6.68 23.32
N LYS A 157 -2.69 7.81 23.32
CA LYS A 157 -2.31 8.98 24.08
C LYS A 157 -2.12 8.54 25.53
N LYS A 158 -0.89 8.49 26.02
CA LYS A 158 -0.62 8.36 27.47
C LYS A 158 -1.27 9.56 28.15
N LYS A 159 -2.39 9.35 28.84
CA LYS A 159 -2.92 10.33 29.79
C LYS A 159 -1.82 10.59 30.80
N LYS A 160 -1.22 11.79 30.78
CA LYS A 160 -0.43 12.29 31.91
C LYS A 160 -1.39 12.36 33.10
N LYS A 161 -1.21 11.46 34.07
CA LYS A 161 -1.76 11.66 35.41
C LYS A 161 -1.02 12.86 36.02
N LYS A 162 -1.78 13.90 36.34
CA LYS A 162 -1.34 14.94 37.28
C LYS A 162 -1.26 14.34 38.65
#